data_12f1d184fb9208978cd91bb5450cc776
#
_entry.id   12f1d184fb9208978cd91bb5450cc776
#
_cell.length_a   1.000
_cell.length_b   1.000
_cell.length_c   1.000
_cell.angle_alpha   90.00
_cell.angle_beta   90.00
_cell.angle_gamma   90.00
#
_symmetry.space_group_name_H-M   'P 1'
#
loop_
_entity.id
_entity.type
_entity.pdbx_description
1 polymer ?
#
loop_
_entity_poly.entity_id
_entity_poly.type
_entity_poly.pdbx_seq_one_letter_code
_entity_poly.pdbx_strand_id
1 'polypeptide(L)'
;MAVNNDIKRTPVGGDLSAQVIEEILPFNANFKHATKVPPTKEKGFTLIELILGMVVLAIVMTIMTGLLAPQARQSADPVVQIRATELGQALMNEILGKSFDENSDRSPPWTRCGENGVTCTETDDFGADCLDNAITAPNCTGSSLQTRVNYNDVDDYHDLTLNDSDFKNSLEEDVSDYYKDFTAEITVVYDDDFDGTNSDTNKIAKLITVKITASNNEVYGFSAYKGNY
;
A
#
# COMPACT_ATOMS: atom_id res chain seq x y z
N MET A 1 -38.17 -31.20 -19.86
CA MET A 1 -37.50 -31.45 -21.16
C MET A 1 -36.01 -31.34 -20.92
N ALA A 2 -35.35 -32.48 -20.81
CA ALA A 2 -33.92 -32.59 -20.58
C ALA A 2 -33.24 -32.76 -21.95
N VAL A 3 -32.24 -31.93 -22.23
CA VAL A 3 -31.35 -32.10 -23.41
C VAL A 3 -30.00 -32.54 -22.89
N ASN A 4 -29.78 -33.83 -23.14
CA ASN A 4 -28.51 -34.52 -22.88
C ASN A 4 -27.59 -34.29 -24.07
N ASN A 5 -26.41 -33.72 -23.86
CA ASN A 5 -25.36 -33.64 -24.89
C ASN A 5 -24.15 -34.46 -24.43
N ASP A 6 -24.17 -35.73 -24.86
CA ASP A 6 -23.02 -36.61 -24.85
C ASP A 6 -21.98 -36.16 -25.90
N ILE A 7 -20.87 -35.64 -25.48
CA ILE A 7 -19.70 -35.45 -26.34
C ILE A 7 -18.74 -36.63 -26.14
N LYS A 8 -18.85 -37.57 -27.08
CA LYS A 8 -17.86 -38.64 -27.27
C LYS A 8 -16.46 -38.05 -27.57
N ARG A 9 -15.52 -38.27 -26.69
CA ARG A 9 -14.09 -38.08 -26.96
C ARG A 9 -13.54 -39.34 -27.62
N THR A 10 -13.11 -39.25 -28.87
CA THR A 10 -12.28 -40.24 -29.53
C THR A 10 -10.80 -39.98 -29.14
N PRO A 11 -10.04 -41.01 -28.79
CA PRO A 11 -8.61 -40.88 -28.58
C PRO A 11 -7.89 -41.00 -29.93
N VAL A 12 -7.24 -39.93 -30.38
CA VAL A 12 -6.23 -39.97 -31.45
C VAL A 12 -4.88 -40.09 -30.77
N GLY A 13 -4.47 -41.29 -30.50
CA GLY A 13 -3.10 -41.67 -30.20
C GLY A 13 -2.50 -42.35 -31.44
N GLY A 14 -1.79 -41.61 -32.25
CA GLY A 14 -0.99 -42.11 -33.36
C GLY A 14 0.43 -41.65 -33.16
N ASP A 15 1.26 -42.57 -32.69
CA ASP A 15 2.71 -42.46 -32.62
C ASP A 15 3.27 -42.37 -34.04
N LEU A 16 3.67 -41.16 -34.46
CA LEU A 16 4.19 -40.82 -35.79
C LEU A 16 5.71 -40.62 -35.79
N SER A 17 6.39 -41.03 -34.74
CA SER A 17 7.84 -40.78 -34.60
C SER A 17 8.74 -42.00 -34.94
N ALA A 18 8.18 -43.16 -35.33
CA ALA A 18 8.98 -44.35 -35.56
C ALA A 18 9.08 -44.81 -37.04
N GLN A 19 8.41 -44.17 -37.99
CA GLN A 19 8.38 -44.65 -39.39
C GLN A 19 9.08 -43.79 -40.46
N VAL A 20 9.76 -42.69 -40.08
CA VAL A 20 10.38 -41.80 -41.08
C VAL A 20 11.91 -41.89 -41.12
N ILE A 21 12.56 -42.76 -40.36
CA ILE A 21 14.04 -42.83 -40.34
C ILE A 21 14.62 -44.01 -41.14
N GLU A 22 13.81 -44.83 -41.78
CA GLU A 22 14.33 -46.06 -42.43
C GLU A 22 14.51 -45.96 -43.95
N GLU A 23 14.30 -44.85 -44.63
CA GLU A 23 14.32 -44.81 -46.10
C GLU A 23 15.31 -43.84 -46.78
N ILE A 24 16.27 -43.25 -46.06
CA ILE A 24 17.33 -42.47 -46.74
C ILE A 24 18.67 -42.76 -46.07
N LEU A 25 19.37 -43.80 -46.48
CA LEU A 25 20.82 -43.81 -46.69
C LEU A 25 21.29 -45.16 -47.13
N PRO A 26 21.82 -45.33 -48.37
CA PRO A 26 22.57 -46.52 -48.71
C PRO A 26 23.89 -46.47 -47.92
N PHE A 27 24.04 -47.37 -46.97
CA PHE A 27 25.29 -47.61 -46.25
C PHE A 27 26.35 -48.11 -47.19
N ASN A 28 27.17 -47.22 -47.70
CA ASN A 28 28.36 -47.61 -48.50
C ASN A 28 29.51 -47.87 -47.50
N ALA A 29 29.75 -49.19 -47.28
CA ALA A 29 30.81 -49.69 -46.41
C ALA A 29 32.16 -49.55 -47.08
N ASN A 30 32.78 -48.37 -47.06
CA ASN A 30 34.20 -48.21 -47.40
C ASN A 30 34.78 -47.01 -46.63
N PHE A 31 34.72 -47.04 -45.30
CA PHE A 31 35.46 -46.08 -44.47
C PHE A 31 36.66 -46.74 -43.82
N LYS A 32 37.68 -47.08 -44.65
CA LYS A 32 39.03 -47.42 -44.22
C LYS A 32 39.88 -46.14 -44.18
N HIS A 33 39.61 -45.24 -43.21
CA HIS A 33 40.61 -44.32 -42.71
C HIS A 33 40.22 -43.96 -41.29
N ALA A 34 40.63 -44.80 -40.34
CA ALA A 34 40.72 -44.39 -38.98
C ALA A 34 41.86 -43.35 -38.89
N THR A 35 41.54 -42.09 -39.03
CA THR A 35 42.45 -41.02 -38.66
C THR A 35 42.67 -41.14 -37.15
N LYS A 36 43.85 -41.61 -36.79
CA LYS A 36 44.34 -41.70 -35.42
C LYS A 36 44.39 -40.26 -34.87
N VAL A 37 43.35 -39.85 -34.18
CA VAL A 37 43.31 -38.57 -33.46
C VAL A 37 44.44 -38.64 -32.43
N PRO A 38 45.45 -37.76 -32.49
CA PRO A 38 46.51 -37.77 -31.50
C PRO A 38 45.91 -37.50 -30.12
N PRO A 39 46.37 -38.15 -29.06
CA PRO A 39 45.91 -37.88 -27.71
C PRO A 39 46.21 -36.42 -27.39
N THR A 40 45.19 -35.62 -27.21
CA THR A 40 45.33 -34.27 -26.65
C THR A 40 45.91 -34.44 -25.25
N LYS A 41 47.12 -33.87 -25.02
CA LYS A 41 47.71 -33.81 -23.70
C LYS A 41 46.81 -32.92 -22.84
N GLU A 42 46.04 -33.51 -21.99
CA GLU A 42 45.29 -32.84 -20.93
C GLU A 42 46.32 -32.12 -20.01
N LYS A 43 46.31 -30.81 -20.05
CA LYS A 43 47.11 -29.99 -19.10
C LYS A 43 46.36 -29.94 -17.77
N GLY A 44 46.84 -30.62 -16.77
CA GLY A 44 46.31 -30.49 -15.40
C GLY A 44 46.58 -29.10 -14.85
N PHE A 45 45.70 -28.64 -13.95
CA PHE A 45 45.88 -27.38 -13.23
C PHE A 45 47.12 -27.45 -12.32
N THR A 46 47.88 -26.37 -12.30
CA THR A 46 48.99 -26.22 -11.38
C THR A 46 48.47 -25.87 -9.99
N LEU A 47 49.19 -26.27 -8.93
CA LEU A 47 48.83 -25.96 -7.56
C LEU A 47 48.70 -24.45 -7.30
N ILE A 48 49.54 -23.66 -7.97
CA ILE A 48 49.49 -22.17 -7.86
C ILE A 48 48.22 -21.61 -8.51
N GLU A 49 47.75 -22.16 -9.60
CA GLU A 49 46.53 -21.73 -10.30
C GLU A 49 45.28 -22.03 -9.45
N LEU A 50 45.26 -23.17 -8.74
CA LEU A 50 44.19 -23.53 -7.84
C LEU A 50 44.13 -22.58 -6.64
N ILE A 51 45.29 -22.24 -6.03
CA ILE A 51 45.33 -21.27 -4.93
C ILE A 51 44.88 -19.90 -5.38
N LEU A 52 45.38 -19.43 -6.55
CA LEU A 52 44.98 -18.15 -7.10
C LEU A 52 43.47 -18.09 -7.40
N GLY A 53 42.92 -19.18 -7.95
CA GLY A 53 41.49 -19.31 -8.22
C GLY A 53 40.64 -19.23 -6.95
N MET A 54 41.06 -19.88 -5.86
CA MET A 54 40.36 -19.80 -4.57
C MET A 54 40.39 -18.39 -3.96
N VAL A 55 41.53 -17.70 -4.06
CA VAL A 55 41.65 -16.32 -3.57
C VAL A 55 40.74 -15.36 -4.34
N VAL A 56 40.75 -15.45 -5.66
CA VAL A 56 39.88 -14.62 -6.52
C VAL A 56 38.40 -14.93 -6.22
N LEU A 57 38.04 -16.21 -6.08
CA LEU A 57 36.67 -16.60 -5.74
C LEU A 57 36.23 -16.02 -4.39
N ALA A 58 37.09 -16.08 -3.35
CA ALA A 58 36.80 -15.52 -2.04
C ALA A 58 36.56 -14.00 -2.10
N ILE A 59 37.36 -13.26 -2.87
CA ILE A 59 37.19 -11.83 -3.06
C ILE A 59 35.85 -11.52 -3.77
N VAL A 60 35.53 -12.25 -4.85
CA VAL A 60 34.27 -12.07 -5.59
C VAL A 60 33.04 -12.38 -4.72
N MET A 61 33.09 -13.46 -3.92
CA MET A 61 32.02 -13.80 -2.98
C MET A 61 31.80 -12.73 -1.91
N THR A 62 32.89 -12.12 -1.41
CA THR A 62 32.80 -11.04 -0.43
C THR A 62 32.13 -9.79 -1.03
N ILE A 63 32.48 -9.44 -2.26
CA ILE A 63 31.88 -8.31 -2.95
C ILE A 63 30.40 -8.58 -3.25
N MET A 64 30.05 -9.79 -3.76
CA MET A 64 28.67 -10.16 -4.05
C MET A 64 27.77 -10.15 -2.81
N THR A 65 28.24 -10.68 -1.68
CA THR A 65 27.46 -10.62 -0.43
C THR A 65 27.22 -9.19 0.03
N GLY A 66 28.18 -8.29 -0.13
CA GLY A 66 28.03 -6.89 0.18
C GLY A 66 27.01 -6.14 -0.69
N LEU A 67 26.84 -6.56 -1.93
CA LEU A 67 25.85 -5.97 -2.87
C LEU A 67 24.43 -6.53 -2.68
N LEU A 68 24.29 -7.79 -2.28
CA LEU A 68 22.98 -8.44 -2.13
C LEU A 68 22.29 -8.09 -0.79
N ALA A 69 23.06 -7.81 0.27
CA ALA A 69 22.50 -7.51 1.58
C ALA A 69 21.59 -6.27 1.62
N PRO A 70 21.92 -5.13 0.95
CA PRO A 70 21.03 -3.97 0.91
C PRO A 70 19.76 -4.21 0.07
N GLN A 71 19.82 -5.03 -0.97
CA GLN A 71 18.67 -5.30 -1.83
C GLN A 71 17.54 -6.05 -1.12
N ALA A 72 17.87 -6.91 -0.15
CA ALA A 72 16.87 -7.63 0.63
C ALA A 72 16.06 -6.70 1.55
N ARG A 73 16.66 -5.60 2.03
CA ARG A 73 15.95 -4.58 2.83
C ARG A 73 15.05 -3.71 1.97
N GLN A 74 15.51 -3.30 0.80
CA GLN A 74 14.72 -2.49 -0.15
C GLN A 74 13.49 -3.21 -0.71
N SER A 75 13.39 -4.54 -0.61
CA SER A 75 12.23 -5.29 -1.07
C SER A 75 11.04 -5.25 -0.12
N ALA A 76 11.25 -4.95 1.17
CA ALA A 76 10.19 -4.84 2.16
C ALA A 76 9.55 -3.43 2.17
N ASP A 77 10.33 -2.39 1.86
CA ASP A 77 9.88 -0.99 1.87
C ASP A 77 8.69 -0.71 0.95
N PRO A 78 8.59 -1.23 -0.29
CA PRO A 78 7.44 -0.99 -1.15
C PRO A 78 6.12 -1.48 -0.58
N VAL A 79 6.11 -2.59 0.14
CA VAL A 79 4.89 -3.15 0.76
C VAL A 79 4.41 -2.24 1.89
N VAL A 80 5.32 -1.76 2.71
CA VAL A 80 5.03 -0.82 3.80
C VAL A 80 4.48 0.49 3.23
N GLN A 81 5.11 1.01 2.17
CA GLN A 81 4.67 2.22 1.47
C GLN A 81 3.26 2.07 0.87
N ILE A 82 2.96 0.94 0.23
CA ILE A 82 1.63 0.67 -0.33
C ILE A 82 0.60 0.66 0.80
N ARG A 83 0.85 -0.05 1.90
CA ARG A 83 -0.05 -0.10 3.05
C ARG A 83 -0.27 1.28 3.68
N ALA A 84 0.80 2.06 3.86
CA ALA A 84 0.68 3.43 4.37
C ALA A 84 -0.18 4.31 3.45
N THR A 85 -0.01 4.14 2.13
CA THR A 85 -0.80 4.88 1.13
C THR A 85 -2.27 4.46 1.14
N GLU A 86 -2.55 3.16 1.22
CA GLU A 86 -3.93 2.64 1.31
C GLU A 86 -4.63 3.15 2.57
N LEU A 87 -3.95 3.09 3.73
CA LEU A 87 -4.49 3.59 5.00
C LEU A 87 -4.75 5.10 4.94
N GLY A 88 -3.77 5.87 4.47
CA GLY A 88 -3.90 7.33 4.35
C GLY A 88 -5.03 7.73 3.41
N GLN A 89 -5.19 7.06 2.27
CA GLN A 89 -6.29 7.30 1.34
C GLN A 89 -7.64 6.88 1.93
N ALA A 90 -7.72 5.77 2.67
CA ALA A 90 -8.95 5.33 3.30
C ALA A 90 -9.43 6.35 4.35
N LEU A 91 -8.53 6.80 5.23
CA LEU A 91 -8.82 7.83 6.21
C LEU A 91 -9.22 9.16 5.55
N MET A 92 -8.47 9.60 4.54
CA MET A 92 -8.78 10.83 3.82
C MET A 92 -10.16 10.77 3.15
N ASN A 93 -10.52 9.65 2.53
CA ASN A 93 -11.83 9.47 1.92
C ASN A 93 -12.96 9.45 2.96
N GLU A 94 -12.73 8.86 4.12
CA GLU A 94 -13.68 8.86 5.23
C GLU A 94 -13.96 10.30 5.69
N ILE A 95 -12.89 11.08 5.96
CA ILE A 95 -12.99 12.46 6.44
C ILE A 95 -13.65 13.37 5.39
N LEU A 96 -13.19 13.30 4.14
CA LEU A 96 -13.76 14.09 3.03
C LEU A 96 -15.23 13.74 2.78
N GLY A 97 -15.66 12.55 3.16
CA GLY A 97 -17.06 12.13 3.12
C GLY A 97 -17.96 12.83 4.12
N LYS A 98 -17.43 13.44 5.19
CA LYS A 98 -18.18 14.10 6.26
C LYS A 98 -18.64 15.51 5.88
N SER A 99 -19.48 16.15 6.72
CA SER A 99 -19.86 17.56 6.55
C SER A 99 -18.65 18.47 6.71
N PHE A 100 -18.76 19.71 6.27
CA PHE A 100 -17.71 20.70 6.51
C PHE A 100 -17.63 21.08 7.99
N ASP A 101 -18.79 21.17 8.63
CA ASP A 101 -18.97 21.67 9.97
C ASP A 101 -20.30 21.15 10.53
N GLU A 102 -20.42 20.96 11.85
CA GLU A 102 -21.64 20.55 12.55
C GLU A 102 -22.83 21.44 12.16
N ASN A 103 -22.58 22.75 12.02
CA ASN A 103 -23.60 23.74 11.70
C ASN A 103 -23.84 23.91 10.17
N SER A 104 -23.24 23.07 9.31
CA SER A 104 -23.46 23.06 7.88
C SER A 104 -24.44 21.98 7.49
N ASP A 105 -25.65 22.39 7.04
CA ASP A 105 -26.71 21.46 6.66
C ASP A 105 -26.50 20.91 5.23
N ARG A 106 -26.50 19.59 5.06
CA ARG A 106 -26.47 18.89 3.78
C ARG A 106 -27.84 18.74 3.14
N SER A 107 -28.90 19.13 3.87
CA SER A 107 -30.28 19.06 3.42
C SER A 107 -30.80 20.44 3.01
N PRO A 108 -31.78 20.53 2.12
CA PRO A 108 -32.43 21.83 1.87
C PRO A 108 -32.92 22.46 3.17
N PRO A 109 -32.63 23.73 3.42
CA PRO A 109 -32.23 24.80 2.51
C PRO A 109 -30.74 24.94 2.20
N TRP A 110 -29.87 23.95 2.49
CA TRP A 110 -28.43 23.99 2.20
C TRP A 110 -27.71 25.15 2.88
N THR A 111 -28.00 25.34 4.16
CA THR A 111 -27.40 26.41 4.96
C THR A 111 -25.95 26.05 5.24
N ARG A 112 -25.05 26.97 4.93
CA ARG A 112 -23.64 26.85 5.29
C ARG A 112 -23.38 27.56 6.61
N CYS A 113 -22.47 27.04 7.40
CA CYS A 113 -21.97 27.84 8.51
C CYS A 113 -21.29 29.10 7.97
N GLY A 114 -21.33 30.19 8.72
CA GLY A 114 -20.89 31.53 8.25
C GLY A 114 -21.94 32.29 7.43
N GLU A 115 -23.08 31.69 7.08
CA GLU A 115 -24.17 32.32 6.32
C GLU A 115 -25.45 32.39 7.17
N ASN A 116 -26.29 33.38 6.87
CA ASN A 116 -27.65 33.54 7.50
C ASN A 116 -27.66 33.54 9.03
N GLY A 117 -26.56 33.93 9.67
CA GLY A 117 -26.44 33.97 11.13
C GLY A 117 -26.08 32.64 11.81
N VAL A 118 -25.76 31.63 11.00
CA VAL A 118 -25.20 30.35 11.46
C VAL A 118 -23.68 30.51 11.61
N THR A 119 -23.15 30.27 12.79
CA THR A 119 -21.70 30.35 13.07
C THR A 119 -21.02 29.01 12.76
N CYS A 120 -19.80 29.04 12.20
CA CYS A 120 -18.96 27.85 12.13
C CYS A 120 -18.32 27.55 13.48
N THR A 121 -17.98 26.31 13.73
CA THR A 121 -17.22 25.86 14.88
C THR A 121 -15.90 26.62 14.96
N GLU A 122 -15.54 27.10 16.14
CA GLU A 122 -14.28 27.80 16.39
C GLU A 122 -13.13 26.79 16.45
N THR A 123 -11.91 27.20 16.07
CA THR A 123 -10.74 26.31 16.07
C THR A 123 -10.44 25.67 17.43
N ASP A 124 -10.74 26.42 18.53
CA ASP A 124 -10.54 25.94 19.91
C ASP A 124 -11.54 24.85 20.29
N ASP A 125 -12.64 24.71 19.57
CA ASP A 125 -13.71 23.74 19.79
C ASP A 125 -13.61 22.54 18.83
N PHE A 126 -12.55 22.46 17.99
CA PHE A 126 -12.31 21.32 17.11
C PHE A 126 -11.99 20.05 17.90
N GLY A 127 -12.39 18.91 17.37
CA GLY A 127 -12.25 17.58 17.97
C GLY A 127 -13.60 16.93 18.19
N ALA A 128 -13.60 15.73 18.74
CA ALA A 128 -14.80 14.93 18.94
C ALA A 128 -15.85 15.66 19.76
N ASP A 129 -17.06 15.76 19.24
CA ASP A 129 -18.20 16.38 19.90
C ASP A 129 -18.66 15.66 21.17
N CYS A 130 -19.45 16.34 21.97
CA CYS A 130 -20.12 15.76 23.13
C CYS A 130 -21.31 14.89 22.71
N LEU A 131 -21.45 13.72 23.31
CA LEU A 131 -22.65 12.86 23.15
C LEU A 131 -23.94 13.52 23.66
N ASP A 132 -23.82 14.44 24.60
CA ASP A 132 -24.94 15.22 25.14
C ASP A 132 -24.90 16.62 24.52
N ASN A 133 -25.81 16.91 23.61
CA ASN A 133 -25.97 18.22 22.96
C ASN A 133 -26.21 19.38 23.94
N ALA A 134 -26.39 19.13 25.24
CA ALA A 134 -26.46 20.14 26.27
C ALA A 134 -25.08 20.59 26.77
N ILE A 135 -24.03 19.89 26.42
CA ILE A 135 -22.64 20.15 26.79
C ILE A 135 -21.86 20.41 25.52
N THR A 136 -21.33 21.61 25.36
CA THR A 136 -20.46 21.94 24.21
C THR A 136 -18.99 21.64 24.53
N ALA A 137 -18.22 21.27 23.53
CA ALA A 137 -16.77 21.22 23.66
C ALA A 137 -16.22 22.59 24.16
N PRO A 138 -15.16 22.64 24.96
CA PRO A 138 -14.32 21.55 25.46
C PRO A 138 -14.77 20.95 26.82
N ASN A 139 -16.01 21.13 27.21
CA ASN A 139 -16.50 20.81 28.58
C ASN A 139 -16.85 19.32 28.77
N CYS A 140 -16.85 18.51 27.73
CA CYS A 140 -16.99 17.06 27.84
C CYS A 140 -15.64 16.36 27.77
N THR A 141 -15.49 15.28 28.52
CA THR A 141 -14.25 14.49 28.55
C THR A 141 -14.54 13.00 28.68
N GLY A 142 -13.65 12.17 28.17
CA GLY A 142 -13.71 10.72 28.35
C GLY A 142 -14.91 10.08 27.66
N SER A 143 -15.73 9.32 28.40
CA SER A 143 -16.90 8.60 27.86
C SER A 143 -18.06 9.47 27.38
N SER A 144 -17.98 10.78 27.59
CA SER A 144 -18.98 11.73 27.08
C SER A 144 -18.66 12.29 25.70
N LEU A 145 -17.48 11.99 25.16
CA LEU A 145 -17.11 12.34 23.78
C LEU A 145 -17.69 11.34 22.78
N GLN A 146 -18.00 11.82 21.59
CA GLN A 146 -18.31 10.97 20.45
C GLN A 146 -17.13 10.03 20.14
N THR A 147 -17.46 8.88 19.61
CA THR A 147 -16.46 7.96 19.04
C THR A 147 -16.45 8.11 17.53
N ARG A 148 -15.36 7.72 16.86
CA ARG A 148 -15.16 7.85 15.41
C ARG A 148 -16.36 7.37 14.56
N VAL A 149 -17.08 6.35 15.02
CA VAL A 149 -18.29 5.83 14.35
C VAL A 149 -19.39 6.89 14.25
N ASN A 150 -19.44 7.81 15.22
CA ASN A 150 -20.46 8.86 15.31
C ASN A 150 -19.99 10.22 14.76
N TYR A 151 -18.73 10.32 14.32
CA TYR A 151 -18.22 11.56 13.74
C TYR A 151 -19.04 11.96 12.52
N ASN A 152 -19.50 13.18 12.47
CA ASN A 152 -20.44 13.64 11.46
C ASN A 152 -19.87 14.77 10.59
N ASP A 153 -18.85 15.45 11.05
CA ASP A 153 -18.15 16.49 10.30
C ASP A 153 -16.61 16.34 10.32
N VAL A 154 -15.92 17.28 9.67
CA VAL A 154 -14.47 17.18 9.43
C VAL A 154 -13.67 17.53 10.67
N ASP A 155 -14.15 18.46 11.49
CA ASP A 155 -13.44 18.92 12.69
C ASP A 155 -13.44 17.91 13.83
N ASP A 156 -14.40 16.98 13.87
CA ASP A 156 -14.38 15.84 14.79
C ASP A 156 -13.05 15.05 14.75
N TYR A 157 -12.37 15.08 13.60
CA TYR A 157 -11.11 14.36 13.41
C TYR A 157 -9.86 15.12 13.85
N HIS A 158 -10.02 16.38 14.31
CA HIS A 158 -8.88 17.17 14.76
C HIS A 158 -8.21 16.53 15.98
N ASP A 159 -6.86 16.48 15.98
CA ASP A 159 -6.01 15.87 17.01
C ASP A 159 -6.31 14.39 17.30
N LEU A 160 -6.99 13.70 16.37
CA LEU A 160 -7.22 12.27 16.48
C LEU A 160 -5.93 11.49 16.20
N THR A 161 -5.56 10.64 17.14
CA THR A 161 -4.48 9.67 16.99
C THR A 161 -5.04 8.26 17.01
N LEU A 162 -4.76 7.49 15.97
CA LEU A 162 -5.15 6.09 15.81
C LEU A 162 -3.92 5.20 15.86
N ASN A 163 -4.01 4.10 16.58
CA ASN A 163 -3.03 3.03 16.60
C ASN A 163 -3.53 1.82 15.81
N ASP A 164 -2.71 0.80 15.65
CA ASP A 164 -3.06 -0.41 14.92
C ASP A 164 -4.39 -1.05 15.35
N SER A 165 -4.68 -1.07 16.66
CA SER A 165 -5.94 -1.61 17.22
C SER A 165 -7.20 -0.79 16.89
N ASP A 166 -7.03 0.44 16.40
CA ASP A 166 -8.14 1.34 16.07
C ASP A 166 -8.52 1.29 14.60
N PHE A 167 -7.72 0.59 13.78
CA PHE A 167 -7.99 0.47 12.35
C PHE A 167 -9.04 -0.60 12.08
N LYS A 168 -10.09 -0.18 11.39
CA LYS A 168 -11.20 -1.01 10.95
C LYS A 168 -11.48 -0.77 9.47
N ASN A 169 -11.99 -1.79 8.81
CA ASN A 169 -12.47 -1.64 7.45
C ASN A 169 -13.88 -1.03 7.42
N SER A 170 -14.42 -0.79 6.22
CA SER A 170 -15.77 -0.24 6.03
C SER A 170 -16.92 -1.12 6.56
N LEU A 171 -16.62 -2.34 6.96
CA LEU A 171 -17.57 -3.29 7.60
C LEU A 171 -17.38 -3.35 9.12
N GLU A 172 -16.60 -2.42 9.71
CA GLU A 172 -16.23 -2.40 11.14
C GLU A 172 -15.41 -3.61 11.61
N GLU A 173 -14.84 -4.39 10.69
CA GLU A 173 -13.97 -5.50 11.01
C GLU A 173 -12.56 -5.01 11.33
N ASP A 174 -11.93 -5.64 12.32
CA ASP A 174 -10.56 -5.35 12.76
C ASP A 174 -9.55 -5.71 11.65
N VAL A 175 -8.67 -4.78 11.32
CA VAL A 175 -7.60 -4.96 10.34
C VAL A 175 -6.21 -4.69 10.94
N SER A 176 -6.09 -4.71 12.25
CA SER A 176 -4.84 -4.46 13.01
C SER A 176 -3.67 -5.32 12.55
N ASP A 177 -3.91 -6.58 12.18
CA ASP A 177 -2.87 -7.49 11.68
C ASP A 177 -2.18 -6.98 10.39
N TYR A 178 -2.92 -6.23 9.54
CA TYR A 178 -2.37 -5.64 8.32
C TYR A 178 -1.57 -4.37 8.56
N TYR A 179 -1.90 -3.63 9.64
CA TYR A 179 -1.34 -2.32 9.98
C TYR A 179 -0.60 -2.35 11.32
N LYS A 180 -0.04 -3.50 11.66
CA LYS A 180 0.73 -3.67 12.89
C LYS A 180 1.86 -2.65 12.99
N ASP A 181 1.97 -1.99 14.14
CA ASP A 181 2.94 -0.93 14.43
C ASP A 181 2.79 0.32 13.51
N PHE A 182 1.61 0.52 12.91
CA PHE A 182 1.25 1.76 12.23
C PHE A 182 0.53 2.69 13.18
N THR A 183 0.74 4.00 13.01
CA THR A 183 -0.05 5.03 13.67
C THR A 183 -0.51 6.07 12.66
N ALA A 184 -1.68 6.66 12.89
CA ALA A 184 -2.19 7.77 12.11
C ALA A 184 -2.46 8.97 13.03
N GLU A 185 -1.95 10.13 12.67
CA GLU A 185 -2.22 11.41 13.29
C GLU A 185 -2.98 12.29 12.30
N ILE A 186 -4.10 12.86 12.75
CA ILE A 186 -4.98 13.66 11.89
C ILE A 186 -5.07 15.06 12.47
N THR A 187 -4.86 16.05 11.65
CA THR A 187 -4.98 17.46 12.01
C THR A 187 -5.91 18.17 11.03
N VAL A 188 -6.80 18.97 11.54
CA VAL A 188 -7.72 19.79 10.76
C VAL A 188 -7.55 21.25 11.21
N VAL A 189 -7.38 22.16 10.26
CA VAL A 189 -7.28 23.60 10.54
C VAL A 189 -8.06 24.37 9.48
N TYR A 190 -8.54 25.56 9.81
CA TYR A 190 -8.98 26.48 8.77
C TYR A 190 -7.78 26.98 7.98
N ASP A 191 -7.95 27.07 6.67
CA ASP A 191 -6.93 27.59 5.77
C ASP A 191 -7.64 28.27 4.58
N ASP A 192 -7.93 29.54 4.78
CA ASP A 192 -8.76 30.34 3.87
C ASP A 192 -8.01 30.83 2.64
N ASP A 193 -6.69 30.93 2.72
CA ASP A 193 -5.80 31.41 1.66
C ASP A 193 -5.01 30.31 0.98
N PHE A 194 -5.21 29.05 1.40
CA PHE A 194 -4.62 27.85 0.81
C PHE A 194 -3.08 27.83 0.85
N ASP A 195 -2.49 28.41 1.87
CA ASP A 195 -1.03 28.47 2.06
C ASP A 195 -0.48 27.34 2.92
N GLY A 196 -1.34 26.51 3.47
CA GLY A 196 -0.98 25.36 4.31
C GLY A 196 -0.85 25.72 5.80
N THR A 197 -1.22 26.93 6.20
CA THR A 197 -1.19 27.37 7.59
C THR A 197 -2.59 27.74 8.10
N ASN A 198 -2.76 27.74 9.42
CA ASN A 198 -4.05 28.08 10.01
C ASN A 198 -4.43 29.55 9.75
N SER A 199 -5.57 29.73 9.10
CA SER A 199 -6.16 31.04 8.77
C SER A 199 -7.68 30.92 8.83
N ASP A 200 -8.33 31.52 9.83
CA ASP A 200 -9.74 31.35 10.17
C ASP A 200 -10.60 32.59 9.90
N THR A 201 -10.13 33.53 9.09
CA THR A 201 -10.80 34.82 8.86
C THR A 201 -12.19 34.67 8.24
N ASN A 202 -12.31 33.80 7.23
CA ASN A 202 -13.55 33.63 6.47
C ASN A 202 -14.17 32.23 6.61
N LYS A 203 -13.44 31.27 7.16
CA LYS A 203 -13.88 29.87 7.38
C LYS A 203 -14.45 29.20 6.11
N ILE A 204 -13.79 29.46 4.97
CA ILE A 204 -14.25 28.95 3.66
C ILE A 204 -13.70 27.60 3.30
N ALA A 205 -12.57 27.19 3.92
CA ALA A 205 -11.93 25.91 3.66
C ALA A 205 -11.28 25.39 4.96
N LYS A 206 -11.29 24.08 5.12
CA LYS A 206 -10.52 23.34 6.15
C LYS A 206 -9.44 22.54 5.45
N LEU A 207 -8.19 22.68 5.88
CA LEU A 207 -7.07 21.82 5.49
C LEU A 207 -7.06 20.59 6.41
N ILE A 208 -7.14 19.43 5.82
CA ILE A 208 -7.05 18.13 6.49
C ILE A 208 -5.67 17.57 6.20
N THR A 209 -4.93 17.23 7.25
CA THR A 209 -3.63 16.56 7.13
C THR A 209 -3.68 15.22 7.87
N VAL A 210 -3.41 14.14 7.16
CA VAL A 210 -3.28 12.79 7.69
C VAL A 210 -1.83 12.37 7.59
N LYS A 211 -1.22 12.04 8.70
CA LYS A 211 0.17 11.62 8.82
C LYS A 211 0.23 10.19 9.29
N ILE A 212 0.69 9.30 8.44
CA ILE A 212 0.86 7.87 8.73
C ILE A 212 2.32 7.59 9.08
N THR A 213 2.56 7.10 10.28
CA THR A 213 3.86 6.56 10.67
C THR A 213 3.80 5.04 10.52
N ALA A 214 4.63 4.48 9.65
CA ALA A 214 4.64 3.06 9.35
C ALA A 214 5.55 2.28 10.31
N SER A 215 5.47 0.94 10.27
CA SER A 215 6.26 0.03 11.13
C SER A 215 7.78 0.16 11.00
N ASN A 216 8.28 0.74 9.90
CA ASN A 216 9.69 1.06 9.69
C ASN A 216 10.08 2.48 10.17
N ASN A 217 9.19 3.20 10.86
CA ASN A 217 9.27 4.58 11.31
C ASN A 217 9.36 5.62 10.15
N GLU A 218 9.06 5.23 8.92
CA GLU A 218 8.86 6.20 7.85
C GLU A 218 7.51 6.89 7.98
N VAL A 219 7.48 8.18 7.63
CA VAL A 219 6.30 9.02 7.74
C VAL A 219 5.79 9.40 6.36
N TYR A 220 4.49 9.15 6.13
CA TYR A 220 3.79 9.48 4.91
C TYR A 220 2.70 10.49 5.20
N GLY A 221 2.74 11.65 4.53
CA GLY A 221 1.79 12.74 4.70
C GLY A 221 0.80 12.81 3.54
N PHE A 222 -0.47 13.01 3.88
CA PHE A 222 -1.57 13.23 2.93
C PHE A 222 -2.29 14.50 3.36
N SER A 223 -2.60 15.38 2.41
CA SER A 223 -3.35 16.58 2.68
C SER A 223 -4.42 16.81 1.64
N ALA A 224 -5.56 17.34 2.08
CA ALA A 224 -6.66 17.70 1.21
C ALA A 224 -7.43 18.88 1.81
N TYR A 225 -8.15 19.59 0.96
CA TYR A 225 -9.04 20.67 1.38
C TYR A 225 -10.50 20.26 1.32
N LYS A 226 -11.24 20.61 2.35
CA LYS A 226 -12.70 20.56 2.39
C LYS A 226 -13.24 21.98 2.31
N GLY A 227 -13.97 22.29 1.26
CA GLY A 227 -14.62 23.59 1.10
C GLY A 227 -15.98 23.64 1.79
N ASN A 228 -16.35 24.82 2.25
CA ASN A 228 -17.66 25.12 2.84
C ASN A 228 -18.68 25.40 1.73
N TYR A 229 -19.23 24.33 1.09
CA TYR A 229 -20.22 24.43 0.01
C TYR A 229 -21.19 23.25 -0.03
#